data_a39eab3db0f2a413998e51e872426a00
#
_entry.id   a39eab3db0f2a413998e51e872426a00
#
_cell.length_a   1.000
_cell.length_b   1.000
_cell.length_c   1.000
_cell.angle_alpha   90.00
_cell.angle_beta   90.00
_cell.angle_gamma   90.00
#
_symmetry.space_group_name_H-M   'P 1'
#
loop_
_entity.id
_entity.type
_entity.pdbx_description
1 polymer ?
#
loop_
_entity_poly.entity_id
_entity_poly.type
_entity_poly.pdbx_seq_one_letter_code
_entity_poly.pdbx_strand_id
1 'polypeptide(L)'
;RIGWEGEDFWKRFRLVRNDLIDPYWGPVPNPALPVLLKEFKKQGIHVVLCSNAQETNCIELLDYLGFDDSCFEELCFDADKPHTFPQRIAQWGRQFNLSPKEMLFIGDQGYFDLYSGKTCGASTLLVSPWNAADAELWDHMVQTPKEMEAYLRELCLK
;
A
#
# COMPACT_ATOMS: atom_id res chain seq x y z
N ARG A 1 3.83 -1.51 -31.78
CA ARG A 1 4.20 -2.66 -30.92
C ARG A 1 5.71 -2.62 -30.79
N ILE A 2 6.21 -2.32 -29.61
CA ILE A 2 7.61 -2.49 -29.25
C ILE A 2 7.77 -3.99 -29.05
N GLY A 3 8.46 -4.68 -29.95
CA GLY A 3 8.60 -6.14 -29.98
C GLY A 3 9.54 -6.69 -28.89
N TRP A 4 9.20 -6.46 -27.65
CA TRP A 4 9.91 -7.05 -26.53
C TRP A 4 9.11 -8.27 -26.04
N GLU A 5 9.72 -9.42 -26.08
CA GLU A 5 9.15 -10.60 -25.45
C GLU A 5 9.23 -10.45 -23.92
N GLY A 6 8.25 -11.00 -23.20
CA GLY A 6 7.99 -10.67 -21.81
C GLY A 6 9.18 -10.74 -20.86
N GLU A 7 10.08 -11.72 -21.04
CA GLU A 7 11.23 -11.93 -20.16
C GLU A 7 12.31 -10.84 -20.31
N ASP A 8 12.57 -10.39 -21.55
CA ASP A 8 13.49 -9.28 -21.82
C ASP A 8 12.95 -7.93 -21.33
N PHE A 9 11.65 -7.73 -21.41
CA PHE A 9 10.98 -6.54 -20.85
C PHE A 9 11.19 -6.48 -19.33
N TRP A 10 10.89 -7.55 -18.62
CA TRP A 10 11.00 -7.58 -17.16
C TRP A 10 12.44 -7.49 -16.67
N LYS A 11 13.40 -8.06 -17.41
CA LYS A 11 14.83 -7.93 -17.10
C LYS A 11 15.29 -6.47 -17.22
N ARG A 12 14.93 -5.79 -18.30
CA ARG A 12 15.26 -4.37 -18.51
C ARG A 12 14.53 -3.46 -17.54
N PHE A 13 13.26 -3.75 -17.28
CA PHE A 13 12.47 -3.01 -16.29
C PHE A 13 13.09 -3.10 -14.89
N ARG A 14 13.58 -4.28 -14.49
CA ARG A 14 14.32 -4.45 -13.22
C ARG A 14 15.61 -3.65 -13.17
N LEU A 15 16.37 -3.59 -14.25
CA LEU A 15 17.61 -2.79 -14.33
C LEU A 15 17.29 -1.29 -14.15
N VAL A 16 16.33 -0.76 -14.91
CA VAL A 16 15.90 0.64 -14.80
C VAL A 16 15.34 0.93 -13.40
N ARG A 17 14.64 -0.01 -12.81
CA ARG A 17 14.07 0.13 -11.48
C ARG A 17 15.12 0.13 -10.36
N ASN A 18 16.19 -0.66 -10.50
CA ASN A 18 17.30 -0.61 -9.56
C ASN A 18 18.00 0.75 -9.59
N ASP A 19 18.05 1.39 -10.76
CA ASP A 19 18.52 2.79 -10.89
C ASP A 19 17.57 3.77 -10.15
N LEU A 20 16.28 3.44 -9.99
CA LEU A 20 15.32 4.26 -9.24
C LEU A 20 15.48 4.15 -7.70
N ILE A 21 16.23 3.18 -7.21
CA ILE A 21 16.61 3.07 -5.79
C ILE A 21 17.87 3.91 -5.48
N ASP A 22 18.45 4.53 -6.50
CA ASP A 22 19.53 5.50 -6.33
C ASP A 22 19.06 6.66 -5.44
N PRO A 23 19.82 7.05 -4.40
CA PRO A 23 19.47 8.13 -3.47
C PRO A 23 19.23 9.49 -4.15
N TYR A 24 19.64 9.67 -5.40
CA TYR A 24 19.38 10.89 -6.17
C TYR A 24 18.05 10.87 -6.96
N TRP A 25 17.48 9.69 -7.24
CA TRP A 25 16.29 9.53 -8.10
C TRP A 25 15.22 8.61 -7.52
N GLY A 26 15.52 7.96 -6.40
CA GLY A 26 14.64 6.99 -5.76
C GLY A 26 13.58 7.60 -4.83
N PRO A 27 12.67 6.79 -4.30
CA PRO A 27 11.73 7.21 -3.29
C PRO A 27 12.48 7.66 -2.02
N VAL A 28 12.04 8.77 -1.44
CA VAL A 28 12.65 9.31 -0.22
C VAL A 28 12.09 8.56 1.00
N PRO A 29 12.93 7.92 1.83
CA PRO A 29 12.47 7.28 3.05
C PRO A 29 11.76 8.25 3.99
N ASN A 30 10.65 7.82 4.57
CA ASN A 30 9.99 8.52 5.66
C ASN A 30 10.21 7.75 6.98
N PRO A 31 11.19 8.10 7.80
CA PRO A 31 11.54 7.33 9.00
C PRO A 31 10.45 7.34 10.08
N ALA A 32 9.49 8.26 10.00
CA ALA A 32 8.37 8.31 10.94
C ALA A 32 7.33 7.21 10.65
N LEU A 33 7.20 6.76 9.39
CA LEU A 33 6.17 5.80 9.01
C LEU A 33 6.40 4.40 9.61
N PRO A 34 7.59 3.78 9.56
CA PRO A 34 7.83 2.52 10.27
C PRO A 34 7.55 2.59 11.77
N VAL A 35 7.90 3.72 12.41
CA VAL A 35 7.61 3.94 13.83
C VAL A 35 6.10 3.97 14.08
N LEU A 36 5.35 4.70 13.25
CA LEU A 36 3.90 4.78 13.35
C LEU A 36 3.21 3.41 13.18
N LEU A 37 3.65 2.60 12.22
CA LEU A 37 3.08 1.27 12.02
C LEU A 37 3.31 0.35 13.24
N LYS A 38 4.49 0.44 13.86
CA LYS A 38 4.79 -0.29 15.11
C LYS A 38 3.96 0.22 16.29
N GLU A 39 3.63 1.51 16.34
CA GLU A 39 2.71 2.06 17.34
C GLU A 39 1.30 1.50 17.14
N PHE A 40 0.81 1.42 15.91
CA PHE A 40 -0.49 0.80 15.58
C PHE A 40 -0.58 -0.64 16.06
N LYS A 41 0.43 -1.45 15.77
CA LYS A 41 0.47 -2.85 16.23
C LYS A 41 0.42 -2.97 17.75
N LYS A 42 1.10 -2.11 18.49
CA LYS A 42 1.03 -2.08 19.97
C LYS A 42 -0.37 -1.76 20.50
N GLN A 43 -1.19 -1.09 19.70
CA GLN A 43 -2.58 -0.77 20.02
C GLN A 43 -3.58 -1.82 19.49
N GLY A 44 -3.10 -2.91 18.94
CA GLY A 44 -3.95 -3.97 18.39
C GLY A 44 -4.51 -3.67 16.99
N ILE A 45 -3.96 -2.67 16.29
CA ILE A 45 -4.30 -2.39 14.90
C ILE A 45 -3.46 -3.28 13.99
N HIS A 46 -4.12 -4.10 13.20
CA HIS A 46 -3.46 -4.97 12.24
C HIS A 46 -3.05 -4.20 10.98
N VAL A 47 -1.80 -4.32 10.60
CA VAL A 47 -1.24 -3.63 9.42
C VAL A 47 -0.85 -4.67 8.39
N VAL A 48 -1.44 -4.59 7.19
CA VAL A 48 -1.16 -5.47 6.06
C VAL A 48 -0.62 -4.65 4.90
N LEU A 49 0.48 -5.08 4.31
CA LEU A 49 0.97 -4.54 3.03
C LEU A 49 0.49 -5.43 1.89
N CYS A 50 -0.19 -4.83 0.91
CA CYS A 50 -0.70 -5.54 -0.27
C CYS A 50 -0.29 -4.83 -1.56
N SER A 51 0.53 -5.48 -2.38
CA SER A 51 1.09 -4.93 -3.61
C SER A 51 0.93 -5.86 -4.81
N ASN A 52 0.71 -5.27 -6.00
CA ASN A 52 0.78 -6.01 -7.28
C ASN A 52 2.23 -6.22 -7.75
N ALA A 53 3.20 -5.62 -7.09
CA ALA A 53 4.60 -5.82 -7.42
C ALA A 53 5.10 -7.18 -6.93
N GLN A 54 6.13 -7.70 -7.62
CA GLN A 54 6.78 -8.96 -7.27
C GLN A 54 7.49 -8.86 -5.91
N GLU A 55 7.46 -9.96 -5.16
CA GLU A 55 8.03 -10.06 -3.82
C GLU A 55 9.46 -9.55 -3.73
N THR A 56 10.37 -10.06 -4.58
CA THR A 56 11.79 -9.67 -4.58
C THR A 56 11.99 -8.17 -4.69
N ASN A 57 11.16 -7.54 -5.51
CA ASN A 57 11.19 -6.11 -5.74
C ASN A 57 10.68 -5.31 -4.53
N CYS A 58 9.67 -5.84 -3.86
CA CYS A 58 9.10 -5.19 -2.69
C CYS A 58 10.02 -5.29 -1.48
N ILE A 59 10.63 -6.45 -1.24
CA ILE A 59 11.52 -6.66 -0.08
C ILE A 59 12.72 -5.71 -0.14
N GLU A 60 13.41 -5.61 -1.29
CA GLU A 60 14.51 -4.66 -1.45
C GLU A 60 14.09 -3.20 -1.21
N LEU A 61 12.89 -2.82 -1.68
CA LEU A 61 12.37 -1.48 -1.49
C LEU A 61 11.97 -1.21 -0.02
N LEU A 62 11.37 -2.19 0.66
CA LEU A 62 11.01 -2.07 2.07
C LEU A 62 12.25 -1.88 2.93
N ASP A 63 13.31 -2.66 2.70
CA ASP A 63 14.58 -2.53 3.41
C ASP A 63 15.19 -1.14 3.19
N TYR A 64 15.26 -0.68 1.94
CA TYR A 64 15.72 0.67 1.60
C TYR A 64 14.92 1.77 2.30
N LEU A 65 13.59 1.61 2.40
CA LEU A 65 12.69 2.57 3.05
C LEU A 65 12.70 2.47 4.58
N GLY A 66 13.42 1.51 5.15
CA GLY A 66 13.57 1.32 6.59
C GLY A 66 12.41 0.57 7.26
N PHE A 67 11.64 -0.19 6.49
CA PHE A 67 10.64 -1.11 7.04
C PHE A 67 11.27 -2.47 7.36
N ASP A 68 10.90 -3.03 8.47
CA ASP A 68 11.22 -4.40 8.87
C ASP A 68 9.94 -5.22 9.10
N ASP A 69 10.09 -6.53 9.27
CA ASP A 69 8.98 -7.48 9.44
C ASP A 69 8.07 -7.12 10.62
N SER A 70 8.56 -6.36 11.60
CA SER A 70 7.74 -5.95 12.74
C SER A 70 6.71 -4.87 12.40
N CYS A 71 6.82 -4.22 11.24
CA CYS A 71 5.88 -3.20 10.79
C CYS A 71 4.55 -3.77 10.32
N PHE A 72 4.52 -5.04 9.89
CA PHE A 72 3.37 -5.65 9.23
C PHE A 72 2.95 -6.96 9.92
N GLU A 73 1.65 -7.28 9.88
CA GLU A 73 1.13 -8.60 10.24
C GLU A 73 1.22 -9.56 9.06
N GLU A 74 1.07 -9.03 7.85
CA GLU A 74 1.11 -9.80 6.61
C GLU A 74 1.70 -8.97 5.48
N LEU A 75 2.52 -9.61 4.67
CA LEU A 75 3.04 -9.09 3.40
C LEU A 75 2.41 -9.89 2.26
N CYS A 76 1.69 -9.22 1.39
CA CYS A 76 0.99 -9.81 0.26
C CYS A 76 1.49 -9.19 -1.03
N PHE A 77 2.29 -9.94 -1.77
CA PHE A 77 2.85 -9.55 -3.06
C PHE A 77 2.15 -10.28 -4.22
N ASP A 78 2.39 -9.85 -5.46
CA ASP A 78 1.73 -10.39 -6.65
C ASP A 78 0.20 -10.51 -6.45
N ALA A 79 -0.38 -9.48 -5.85
CA ALA A 79 -1.72 -9.54 -5.27
C ALA A 79 -2.86 -9.60 -6.30
N ASP A 80 -2.58 -9.30 -7.58
CA ASP A 80 -3.56 -9.22 -8.67
C ASP A 80 -4.78 -8.34 -8.32
N LYS A 81 -4.49 -7.16 -7.73
CA LYS A 81 -5.55 -6.16 -7.46
C LYS A 81 -6.05 -5.54 -8.78
N PRO A 82 -7.34 -5.30 -8.94
CA PRO A 82 -8.43 -5.50 -7.97
C PRO A 82 -9.09 -6.89 -8.04
N HIS A 83 -8.66 -7.80 -8.93
CA HIS A 83 -9.40 -9.02 -9.27
C HIS A 83 -9.52 -9.99 -8.09
N THR A 84 -8.43 -10.26 -7.38
CA THR A 84 -8.43 -11.17 -6.22
C THR A 84 -8.66 -10.45 -4.87
N PHE A 85 -8.73 -9.13 -4.89
CA PHE A 85 -8.75 -8.33 -3.67
C PHE A 85 -10.00 -8.56 -2.80
N PRO A 86 -11.23 -8.73 -3.35
CA PRO A 86 -12.41 -9.03 -2.53
C PRO A 86 -12.28 -10.31 -1.70
N GLN A 87 -11.63 -11.34 -2.26
CA GLN A 87 -11.39 -12.60 -1.54
C GLN A 87 -10.39 -12.40 -0.39
N ARG A 88 -9.36 -11.57 -0.60
CA ARG A 88 -8.38 -11.22 0.44
C ARG A 88 -9.01 -10.40 1.56
N ILE A 89 -9.85 -9.43 1.25
CA ILE A 89 -10.62 -8.66 2.24
C ILE A 89 -11.45 -9.59 3.12
N ALA A 90 -12.15 -10.54 2.51
CA ALA A 90 -12.92 -11.53 3.24
C ALA A 90 -12.04 -12.47 4.09
N GLN A 91 -10.83 -12.80 3.62
CA GLN A 91 -9.86 -13.59 4.37
C GLN A 91 -9.36 -12.80 5.59
N TRP A 92 -8.93 -11.55 5.44
CA TRP A 92 -8.47 -10.71 6.55
C TRP A 92 -9.59 -10.44 7.56
N GLY A 93 -10.83 -10.27 7.10
CA GLY A 93 -12.00 -10.16 7.98
C GLY A 93 -12.14 -11.35 8.91
N ARG A 94 -11.96 -12.56 8.40
CA ARG A 94 -11.97 -13.79 9.22
C ARG A 94 -10.74 -13.91 10.10
N GLN A 95 -9.55 -13.66 9.55
CA GLN A 95 -8.26 -13.81 10.24
C GLN A 95 -8.14 -12.89 11.44
N PHE A 96 -8.57 -11.64 11.30
CA PHE A 96 -8.47 -10.62 12.34
C PHE A 96 -9.80 -10.37 13.06
N ASN A 97 -10.85 -11.13 12.73
CA ASN A 97 -12.20 -10.97 13.27
C ASN A 97 -12.75 -9.53 13.12
N LEU A 98 -12.61 -8.98 11.91
CA LEU A 98 -13.03 -7.62 11.55
C LEU A 98 -14.12 -7.66 10.47
N SER A 99 -15.07 -6.74 10.58
CA SER A 99 -15.98 -6.40 9.47
C SER A 99 -15.29 -5.42 8.50
N PRO A 100 -15.72 -5.32 7.25
CA PRO A 100 -15.17 -4.32 6.33
C PRO A 100 -15.22 -2.88 6.86
N LYS A 101 -16.24 -2.52 7.64
CA LYS A 101 -16.39 -1.18 8.23
C LYS A 101 -15.29 -0.82 9.25
N GLU A 102 -14.58 -1.82 9.75
CA GLU A 102 -13.45 -1.67 10.67
C GLU A 102 -12.11 -1.67 9.95
N MET A 103 -12.12 -1.69 8.61
CA MET A 103 -10.93 -1.68 7.78
C MET A 103 -10.75 -0.33 7.10
N LEU A 104 -9.49 0.09 6.96
CA LEU A 104 -9.09 1.24 6.18
C LEU A 104 -8.14 0.78 5.06
N PHE A 105 -8.48 1.08 3.83
CA PHE A 105 -7.63 0.85 2.66
C PHE A 105 -6.93 2.15 2.27
N ILE A 106 -5.61 2.08 2.09
CA ILE A 106 -4.77 3.23 1.74
C ILE A 106 -4.01 2.89 0.46
N GLY A 107 -4.02 3.80 -0.49
CA GLY A 107 -3.28 3.62 -1.74
C GLY A 107 -3.17 4.90 -2.55
N ASP A 108 -2.40 4.85 -3.62
CA ASP A 108 -2.19 5.95 -4.55
C ASP A 108 -3.03 5.83 -5.83
N GLN A 109 -3.66 4.69 -6.05
CA GLN A 109 -4.49 4.43 -7.23
C GLN A 109 -5.90 3.96 -6.83
N GLY A 110 -6.90 4.79 -7.12
CA GLY A 110 -8.29 4.54 -6.76
C GLY A 110 -8.81 3.17 -7.20
N TYR A 111 -8.62 2.83 -8.48
CA TYR A 111 -9.13 1.57 -9.01
C TYR A 111 -8.41 0.33 -8.46
N PHE A 112 -7.09 0.33 -8.42
CA PHE A 112 -6.34 -0.84 -7.99
C PHE A 112 -6.34 -1.02 -6.47
N ASP A 113 -6.27 0.07 -5.71
CA ASP A 113 -6.07 0.00 -4.27
C ASP A 113 -7.36 0.16 -3.47
N LEU A 114 -8.28 1.01 -3.92
CA LEU A 114 -9.41 1.44 -3.09
C LEU A 114 -10.76 0.87 -3.53
N TYR A 115 -10.95 0.60 -4.82
CA TYR A 115 -12.23 0.16 -5.37
C TYR A 115 -12.83 -1.04 -4.62
N SER A 116 -12.04 -2.09 -4.39
CA SER A 116 -12.53 -3.29 -3.72
C SER A 116 -12.88 -3.05 -2.24
N GLY A 117 -12.08 -2.24 -1.54
CA GLY A 117 -12.38 -1.82 -0.17
C GLY A 117 -13.68 -1.03 -0.10
N LYS A 118 -13.82 -0.03 -0.97
CA LYS A 118 -15.02 0.81 -1.06
C LYS A 118 -16.28 0.00 -1.35
N THR A 119 -16.23 -0.92 -2.32
CA THR A 119 -17.37 -1.78 -2.68
C THR A 119 -17.74 -2.78 -1.61
N CYS A 120 -16.79 -3.18 -0.76
CA CYS A 120 -17.05 -4.02 0.41
C CYS A 120 -17.56 -3.22 1.62
N GLY A 121 -17.58 -1.89 1.57
CA GLY A 121 -18.05 -1.02 2.65
C GLY A 121 -16.97 -0.66 3.68
N ALA A 122 -15.69 -0.81 3.34
CA ALA A 122 -14.57 -0.33 4.12
C ALA A 122 -14.34 1.18 3.91
N SER A 123 -13.61 1.81 4.83
CA SER A 123 -13.11 3.18 4.65
C SER A 123 -11.93 3.21 3.69
N THR A 124 -11.78 4.30 2.95
CA THR A 124 -10.73 4.43 1.92
C THR A 124 -10.04 5.79 1.98
N LEU A 125 -8.71 5.76 1.86
CA LEU A 125 -7.84 6.94 1.85
C LEU A 125 -6.97 6.93 0.60
N LEU A 126 -7.15 7.92 -0.26
CA LEU A 126 -6.26 8.17 -1.39
C LEU A 126 -5.09 9.04 -0.94
N VAL A 127 -3.88 8.61 -1.29
CA VAL A 127 -2.64 9.40 -1.10
C VAL A 127 -2.11 9.78 -2.47
N SER A 128 -2.39 10.99 -2.93
CA SER A 128 -1.99 11.42 -4.27
C SER A 128 -1.71 12.91 -4.31
N PRO A 129 -0.57 13.36 -4.88
CA PRO A 129 -0.26 14.77 -5.08
C PRO A 129 -1.12 15.40 -6.19
N TRP A 130 -1.88 14.61 -6.91
CA TRP A 130 -2.69 15.05 -8.04
C TRP A 130 -4.18 15.01 -7.68
N ASN A 131 -4.94 15.94 -8.23
CA ASN A 131 -6.40 15.83 -8.23
C ASN A 131 -6.77 14.59 -9.07
N ALA A 132 -7.26 13.56 -8.41
CA ALA A 132 -7.64 12.35 -9.09
C ALA A 132 -9.06 12.44 -9.64
N ALA A 133 -9.29 11.88 -10.82
CA ALA A 133 -10.61 11.49 -11.27
C ALA A 133 -11.17 10.39 -10.34
N ASP A 134 -12.45 10.05 -10.46
CA ASP A 134 -13.10 8.94 -9.74
C ASP A 134 -13.22 9.16 -8.21
N ALA A 135 -13.64 10.38 -7.82
CA ALA A 135 -13.78 10.77 -6.40
C ALA A 135 -14.75 9.89 -5.60
N GLU A 136 -15.57 9.08 -6.25
CA GLU A 136 -16.45 8.09 -5.62
C GLU A 136 -15.70 6.88 -5.05
N LEU A 137 -14.41 6.69 -5.40
CA LEU A 137 -13.62 5.54 -4.96
C LEU A 137 -12.93 5.72 -3.60
N TRP A 138 -12.94 6.94 -3.04
CA TRP A 138 -12.34 7.19 -1.72
C TRP A 138 -13.23 8.06 -0.85
N ASP A 139 -13.07 7.92 0.48
CA ASP A 139 -13.77 8.71 1.47
C ASP A 139 -12.97 9.94 1.86
N HIS A 140 -11.64 9.82 1.86
CA HIS A 140 -10.73 10.89 2.21
C HIS A 140 -9.52 10.88 1.26
N MET A 141 -8.94 12.05 1.05
CA MET A 141 -7.75 12.22 0.20
C MET A 141 -6.73 13.12 0.90
N VAL A 142 -5.47 12.73 0.81
CA VAL A 142 -4.32 13.54 1.23
C VAL A 142 -3.30 13.63 0.10
N GLN A 143 -2.51 14.68 0.07
CA GLN A 143 -1.60 14.94 -1.04
C GLN A 143 -0.18 14.43 -0.77
N THR A 144 0.18 14.24 0.51
CA THR A 144 1.55 13.90 0.88
C THR A 144 1.59 12.78 1.93
N PRO A 145 2.69 12.01 2.02
CA PRO A 145 2.90 11.04 3.10
C PRO A 145 2.86 11.68 4.50
N LYS A 146 3.24 12.94 4.63
CA LYS A 146 3.18 13.66 5.91
C LYS A 146 1.74 13.96 6.33
N GLU A 147 0.89 14.33 5.38
CA GLU A 147 -0.54 14.51 5.65
C GLU A 147 -1.21 13.17 5.96
N MET A 148 -0.83 12.09 5.27
CA MET A 148 -1.28 10.73 5.58
C MET A 148 -0.91 10.35 7.02
N GLU A 149 0.33 10.57 7.44
CA GLU A 149 0.77 10.30 8.82
C GLU A 149 -0.07 11.07 9.84
N ALA A 150 -0.29 12.37 9.63
CA ALA A 150 -1.09 13.21 10.52
C ALA A 150 -2.54 12.69 10.62
N TYR A 151 -3.16 12.37 9.48
CA TYR A 151 -4.50 11.82 9.42
C TYR A 151 -4.61 10.48 10.16
N LEU A 152 -3.65 9.58 9.95
CA LEU A 152 -3.64 8.27 10.61
C LEU A 152 -3.42 8.38 12.12
N ARG A 153 -2.59 9.31 12.59
CA ARG A 153 -2.42 9.56 14.03
C ARG A 153 -3.73 10.05 14.66
N GLU A 154 -4.42 10.97 14.00
CA GLU A 154 -5.70 11.48 14.50
C GLU A 154 -6.78 10.39 14.53
N LEU A 155 -6.83 9.52 13.53
CA LEU A 155 -7.82 8.47 13.40
C LEU A 155 -7.58 7.31 14.37
N CYS A 156 -6.33 6.87 14.52
CA CYS A 156 -5.97 5.60 15.13
C CYS A 156 -5.37 5.71 16.54
N LEU A 157 -4.88 6.89 16.95
CA LEU A 157 -4.15 7.09 18.20
C LEU A 157 -4.93 7.97 19.21
N LYS A 158 -6.22 7.75 19.33
CA LYS A 158 -7.09 8.46 20.31
C LYS A 158 -7.06 7.80 21.66
#